data_d3cac24809f8e36db7b25e29915087ab
#
_entry.id   d3cac24809f8e36db7b25e29915087ab
#
_cell.length_a   1.000
_cell.length_b   1.000
_cell.length_c   1.000
_cell.angle_alpha   90.00
_cell.angle_beta   90.00
_cell.angle_gamma   90.00
#
_symmetry.space_group_name_H-M   'P 1'
#
loop_
_entity.id
_entity.type
_entity.pdbx_description
1 polymer ?
#
loop_
_entity_poly.entity_id
_entity_poly.type
_entity_poly.pdbx_seq_one_letter_code
_entity_poly.pdbx_strand_id
1 'polypeptide(L)'
;MNDSRQVEYTTADDGYFEKRKLRRFAGVWSLWALGVGAVISGDFFGWNFGLVSGGFGGLLVATAIVAVMYVGLCFSIAEMSPALPHTGGAYSFGRTALGPWGGFITGLAESMEYILTPAVIVVGIGGYVGTIANDLIGIQLAAPAWWAIFYAIFVGMNIMGVELTFRFTIFITFLALSILVVFWIGAFQHFSWEYALNIEPEAGGTKWFPRGFGGITAALPFAIWF
;
A
#
# COMPACT_ATOMS: atom_id res chain seq x y z
N MET A 1 33.45 -43.01 -3.63
CA MET A 1 31.99 -42.74 -3.71
C MET A 1 31.82 -41.27 -3.94
N ASN A 2 31.73 -40.88 -5.21
CA ASN A 2 31.59 -39.47 -5.61
C ASN A 2 30.21 -39.35 -6.26
N ASP A 3 29.18 -39.14 -5.43
CA ASP A 3 27.79 -38.92 -5.90
C ASP A 3 27.59 -37.41 -6.07
N SER A 4 28.19 -36.90 -7.15
CA SER A 4 27.85 -35.57 -7.66
C SER A 4 26.48 -35.67 -8.32
N ARG A 5 25.39 -35.41 -7.56
CA ARG A 5 24.09 -35.16 -8.16
C ARG A 5 24.16 -33.86 -8.95
N GLN A 6 24.59 -34.02 -10.20
CA GLN A 6 24.53 -32.95 -11.19
C GLN A 6 23.04 -32.66 -11.41
N VAL A 7 22.63 -31.44 -11.14
CA VAL A 7 21.31 -30.95 -11.50
C VAL A 7 21.26 -30.90 -13.02
N GLU A 8 20.51 -31.79 -13.64
CA GLU A 8 20.31 -31.81 -15.09
C GLU A 8 19.34 -30.68 -15.46
N TYR A 9 19.86 -29.67 -16.12
CA TYR A 9 19.07 -28.58 -16.66
C TYR A 9 18.43 -29.01 -17.98
N THR A 10 17.16 -29.28 -17.98
CA THR A 10 16.39 -29.49 -19.21
C THR A 10 16.11 -28.15 -19.87
N THR A 11 16.57 -27.94 -21.08
CA THR A 11 16.17 -26.78 -21.89
C THR A 11 14.68 -26.88 -22.20
N ALA A 12 13.95 -25.81 -21.86
CA ALA A 12 12.53 -25.72 -22.18
C ALA A 12 12.32 -25.68 -23.70
N ASP A 13 11.29 -26.39 -24.17
CA ASP A 13 10.89 -26.39 -25.59
C ASP A 13 10.57 -24.96 -26.05
N ASP A 14 10.92 -24.60 -27.30
CA ASP A 14 10.78 -23.22 -27.84
C ASP A 14 9.35 -22.67 -27.70
N GLY A 15 8.33 -23.51 -27.71
CA GLY A 15 6.94 -23.14 -27.49
C GLY A 15 6.52 -23.01 -26.01
N TYR A 16 7.38 -23.39 -25.05
CA TYR A 16 7.04 -23.42 -23.63
C TYR A 16 6.76 -22.01 -23.08
N PHE A 17 7.62 -21.06 -23.40
CA PHE A 17 7.48 -19.67 -22.97
C PHE A 17 6.38 -18.94 -23.72
N GLU A 18 6.13 -19.25 -24.98
CA GLU A 18 5.07 -18.62 -25.77
C GLU A 18 3.68 -18.95 -25.25
N LYS A 19 3.43 -20.20 -24.87
CA LYS A 19 2.17 -20.66 -24.29
C LYS A 19 1.90 -20.11 -22.89
N ARG A 20 2.93 -19.66 -22.19
CA ARG A 20 2.89 -19.15 -20.80
C ARG A 20 3.16 -17.66 -20.67
N LYS A 21 3.20 -16.92 -21.77
CA LYS A 21 3.29 -15.45 -21.73
C LYS A 21 2.11 -14.87 -20.95
N LEU A 22 2.41 -14.02 -19.99
CA LEU A 22 1.39 -13.23 -19.30
C LEU A 22 0.66 -12.35 -20.32
N ARG A 23 -0.66 -12.39 -20.30
CA ARG A 23 -1.48 -11.54 -21.19
C ARG A 23 -1.31 -10.08 -20.75
N ARG A 24 -0.95 -9.23 -21.70
CA ARG A 24 -0.92 -7.77 -21.48
C ARG A 24 -2.36 -7.24 -21.58
N PHE A 25 -3.00 -7.02 -20.43
CA PHE A 25 -4.36 -6.47 -20.38
C PHE A 25 -4.44 -5.16 -19.58
N ALA A 26 -3.43 -4.86 -18.74
CA ALA A 26 -3.40 -3.64 -17.95
C ALA A 26 -2.93 -2.47 -18.82
N GLY A 27 -3.83 -1.53 -19.08
CA GLY A 27 -3.50 -0.25 -19.68
C GLY A 27 -3.00 0.77 -18.65
N VAL A 28 -2.59 1.95 -19.13
CA VAL A 28 -2.08 3.05 -18.27
C VAL A 28 -3.06 3.41 -17.16
N TRP A 29 -4.35 3.54 -17.47
CA TRP A 29 -5.39 3.86 -16.48
C TRP A 29 -5.58 2.77 -15.42
N SER A 30 -5.43 1.51 -15.81
CA SER A 30 -5.52 0.40 -14.86
C SER A 30 -4.35 0.39 -13.88
N LEU A 31 -3.13 0.65 -14.38
CA LEU A 31 -1.93 0.72 -13.54
C LEU A 31 -1.97 1.96 -12.64
N TRP A 32 -2.41 3.10 -13.17
CA TRP A 32 -2.61 4.32 -12.39
C TRP A 32 -3.63 4.10 -11.27
N ALA A 33 -4.79 3.53 -11.60
CA ALA A 33 -5.83 3.26 -10.61
C ALA A 33 -5.38 2.26 -9.53
N LEU A 34 -4.56 1.28 -9.89
CA LEU A 34 -3.98 0.35 -8.93
C LEU A 34 -3.07 1.07 -7.94
N GLY A 35 -2.17 1.93 -8.43
CA GLY A 35 -1.27 2.73 -7.59
C GLY A 35 -2.04 3.69 -6.68
N VAL A 36 -2.92 4.52 -7.25
CA VAL A 36 -3.72 5.50 -6.50
C VAL A 36 -4.65 4.81 -5.50
N GLY A 37 -5.27 3.69 -5.89
CA GLY A 37 -6.15 2.93 -5.00
C GLY A 37 -5.42 2.33 -3.81
N ALA A 38 -4.18 1.86 -4.01
CA ALA A 38 -3.35 1.35 -2.92
C ALA A 38 -2.98 2.46 -1.92
N VAL A 39 -2.55 3.63 -2.41
CA VAL A 39 -2.20 4.79 -1.58
C VAL A 39 -3.39 5.29 -0.77
N ILE A 40 -4.53 5.55 -1.42
CA ILE A 40 -5.73 6.07 -0.73
C ILE A 40 -6.15 5.13 0.41
N SER A 41 -6.09 3.82 0.23
CA SER A 41 -6.46 2.87 1.29
C SER A 41 -5.54 2.97 2.50
N GLY A 42 -4.24 3.15 2.28
CA GLY A 42 -3.25 3.32 3.34
C GLY A 42 -3.45 4.61 4.12
N ASP A 43 -3.71 5.72 3.44
CA ASP A 43 -3.91 7.03 4.05
C ASP A 43 -5.10 7.05 5.02
N PHE A 44 -6.20 6.41 4.68
CA PHE A 44 -7.36 6.33 5.57
C PHE A 44 -7.06 5.65 6.91
N PHE A 45 -6.12 4.71 6.96
CA PHE A 45 -5.79 3.96 8.17
C PHE A 45 -4.56 4.46 8.90
N GLY A 46 -3.58 5.00 8.17
CA GLY A 46 -2.25 5.31 8.69
C GLY A 46 -2.06 6.76 9.12
N TRP A 47 -2.55 7.71 8.35
CA TRP A 47 -2.23 9.13 8.53
C TRP A 47 -2.71 9.73 9.85
N ASN A 48 -3.87 9.32 10.34
CA ASN A 48 -4.39 9.80 11.61
C ASN A 48 -3.40 9.58 12.77
N PHE A 49 -2.72 8.44 12.78
CA PHE A 49 -1.69 8.14 13.80
C PHE A 49 -0.45 9.01 13.61
N GLY A 50 -0.09 9.32 12.39
CA GLY A 50 1.00 10.24 12.07
C GLY A 50 0.73 11.66 12.54
N LEU A 51 -0.51 12.14 12.39
CA LEU A 51 -0.94 13.43 12.93
C LEU A 51 -0.83 13.47 14.45
N VAL A 52 -1.28 12.43 15.14
CA VAL A 52 -1.16 12.33 16.61
C VAL A 52 0.30 12.30 17.05
N SER A 53 1.16 11.60 16.30
CA SER A 53 2.57 11.42 16.66
C SER A 53 3.42 12.66 16.41
N GLY A 54 3.23 13.33 15.27
CA GLY A 54 4.10 14.43 14.82
C GLY A 54 3.45 15.80 14.78
N GLY A 55 2.13 15.87 14.92
CA GLY A 55 1.38 17.06 14.57
C GLY A 55 1.34 17.29 13.06
N PHE A 56 0.65 18.33 12.63
CA PHE A 56 0.52 18.64 11.21
C PHE A 56 1.88 18.89 10.54
N GLY A 57 2.71 19.75 11.12
CA GLY A 57 4.02 20.08 10.56
C GLY A 57 4.99 18.91 10.59
N GLY A 58 4.99 18.12 11.67
CA GLY A 58 5.83 16.92 11.78
C GLY A 58 5.49 15.87 10.71
N LEU A 59 4.21 15.58 10.50
CA LEU A 59 3.77 14.65 9.46
C LEU A 59 4.04 15.22 8.06
N LEU A 60 3.83 16.53 7.83
CA LEU A 60 4.13 17.16 6.54
C LEU A 60 5.60 17.00 6.14
N VAL A 61 6.53 17.26 7.08
CA VAL A 61 7.97 17.07 6.83
C VAL A 61 8.30 15.59 6.62
N ALA A 62 7.74 14.70 7.44
CA ALA A 62 7.91 13.25 7.28
C ALA A 62 7.44 12.79 5.89
N THR A 63 6.27 13.24 5.45
CA THR A 63 5.73 12.94 4.12
C THR A 63 6.62 13.47 3.00
N ALA A 64 7.16 14.68 3.13
CA ALA A 64 8.09 15.23 2.13
C ALA A 64 9.38 14.39 2.02
N ILE A 65 9.93 13.91 3.14
CA ILE A 65 11.09 13.02 3.17
C ILE A 65 10.76 11.69 2.46
N VAL A 66 9.63 11.08 2.82
CA VAL A 66 9.19 9.81 2.23
C VAL A 66 8.87 9.97 0.74
N ALA A 67 8.28 11.09 0.33
CA ALA A 67 8.01 11.38 -1.08
C ALA A 67 9.31 11.40 -1.92
N VAL A 68 10.37 12.01 -1.41
CA VAL A 68 11.69 11.98 -2.08
C VAL A 68 12.22 10.55 -2.19
N MET A 69 12.07 9.75 -1.14
CA MET A 69 12.45 8.32 -1.16
C MET A 69 11.66 7.55 -2.23
N TYR A 70 10.35 7.72 -2.30
CA TYR A 70 9.50 7.04 -3.29
C TYR A 70 9.80 7.47 -4.72
N VAL A 71 10.04 8.76 -4.95
CA VAL A 71 10.47 9.24 -6.28
C VAL A 71 11.76 8.54 -6.70
N GLY A 72 12.77 8.46 -5.82
CA GLY A 72 14.01 7.72 -6.09
C GLY A 72 13.76 6.24 -6.37
N LEU A 73 12.90 5.59 -5.59
CA LEU A 73 12.51 4.19 -5.77
C LEU A 73 11.83 3.96 -7.12
N CYS A 74 10.87 4.81 -7.49
CA CYS A 74 10.16 4.72 -8.77
C CYS A 74 11.11 4.83 -9.97
N PHE A 75 12.05 5.79 -9.95
CA PHE A 75 13.04 5.93 -11.00
C PHE A 75 13.98 4.72 -11.07
N SER A 76 14.42 4.20 -9.94
CA SER A 76 15.26 2.99 -9.89
C SER A 76 14.54 1.77 -10.48
N ILE A 77 13.27 1.57 -10.14
CA ILE A 77 12.45 0.48 -10.70
C ILE A 77 12.21 0.69 -12.20
N ALA A 78 11.96 1.93 -12.62
CA ALA A 78 11.76 2.26 -14.03
C ALA A 78 12.98 1.96 -14.91
N GLU A 79 14.19 2.12 -14.37
CA GLU A 79 15.44 1.76 -15.06
C GLU A 79 15.70 0.24 -15.03
N MET A 80 15.47 -0.41 -13.88
CA MET A 80 15.74 -1.84 -13.72
C MET A 80 14.76 -2.73 -14.47
N SER A 81 13.49 -2.35 -14.56
CA SER A 81 12.45 -3.18 -15.16
C SER A 81 12.68 -3.52 -16.64
N PRO A 82 13.12 -2.59 -17.52
CA PRO A 82 13.46 -2.92 -18.90
C PRO A 82 14.76 -3.73 -19.01
N ALA A 83 15.72 -3.51 -18.11
CA ALA A 83 17.02 -4.20 -18.12
C ALA A 83 16.90 -5.66 -17.64
N LEU A 84 15.95 -5.92 -16.73
CA LEU A 84 15.70 -7.23 -16.14
C LEU A 84 14.21 -7.58 -16.28
N PRO A 85 13.72 -7.90 -17.49
CA PRO A 85 12.32 -8.17 -17.77
C PRO A 85 11.88 -9.53 -17.20
N HIS A 86 11.88 -9.66 -15.90
CA HIS A 86 11.53 -10.88 -15.16
C HIS A 86 10.33 -10.64 -14.26
N THR A 87 9.48 -11.65 -14.10
CA THR A 87 8.24 -11.56 -13.32
C THR A 87 8.44 -11.49 -11.81
N GLY A 88 9.67 -11.60 -11.33
CA GLY A 88 9.98 -11.60 -9.90
C GLY A 88 10.09 -10.21 -9.24
N GLY A 89 9.87 -9.11 -9.98
CA GLY A 89 9.88 -7.76 -9.40
C GLY A 89 11.11 -7.46 -8.54
N ALA A 90 10.89 -6.86 -7.37
CA ALA A 90 11.95 -6.47 -6.45
C ALA A 90 12.83 -7.65 -5.99
N TYR A 91 12.26 -8.85 -5.81
CA TYR A 91 13.04 -10.07 -5.56
C TYR A 91 14.10 -10.31 -6.64
N SER A 92 13.72 -10.19 -7.91
CA SER A 92 14.66 -10.40 -9.03
C SER A 92 15.75 -9.35 -9.06
N PHE A 93 15.42 -8.09 -8.79
CA PHE A 93 16.38 -7.00 -8.71
C PHE A 93 17.36 -7.22 -7.56
N GLY A 94 16.86 -7.52 -6.36
CA GLY A 94 17.68 -7.81 -5.19
C GLY A 94 18.60 -9.01 -5.40
N ARG A 95 18.09 -10.09 -6.02
CA ARG A 95 18.89 -11.27 -6.33
C ARG A 95 19.99 -11.00 -7.35
N THR A 96 19.69 -10.20 -8.37
CA THR A 96 20.67 -9.87 -9.43
C THR A 96 21.75 -8.94 -8.90
N ALA A 97 21.40 -7.93 -8.10
CA ALA A 97 22.33 -6.93 -7.59
C ALA A 97 23.16 -7.42 -6.40
N LEU A 98 22.56 -8.17 -5.48
CA LEU A 98 23.15 -8.54 -4.18
C LEU A 98 23.33 -10.05 -4.02
N GLY A 99 23.06 -10.84 -5.07
CA GLY A 99 23.15 -12.30 -5.04
C GLY A 99 22.03 -12.99 -4.26
N PRO A 100 22.21 -14.29 -3.90
CA PRO A 100 21.14 -15.09 -3.27
C PRO A 100 20.61 -14.51 -1.96
N TRP A 101 21.47 -13.92 -1.15
CA TRP A 101 21.08 -13.28 0.11
C TRP A 101 20.21 -12.04 -0.09
N GLY A 102 20.55 -11.20 -1.08
CA GLY A 102 19.72 -10.06 -1.45
C GLY A 102 18.34 -10.50 -1.90
N GLY A 103 18.25 -11.52 -2.74
CA GLY A 103 16.98 -12.12 -3.14
C GLY A 103 16.20 -12.68 -1.96
N PHE A 104 16.84 -13.39 -1.04
CA PHE A 104 16.17 -13.94 0.14
C PHE A 104 15.56 -12.84 1.02
N ILE A 105 16.34 -11.80 1.35
CA ILE A 105 15.86 -10.70 2.22
C ILE A 105 14.72 -9.95 1.53
N THR A 106 14.86 -9.62 0.24
CA THR A 106 13.81 -8.92 -0.51
C THR A 106 12.54 -9.77 -0.59
N GLY A 107 12.65 -11.04 -0.94
CA GLY A 107 11.49 -11.94 -1.02
C GLY A 107 10.82 -12.16 0.33
N LEU A 108 11.57 -12.20 1.43
CA LEU A 108 11.00 -12.27 2.79
C LEU A 108 10.24 -10.99 3.13
N ALA A 109 10.82 -9.82 2.84
CA ALA A 109 10.18 -8.52 3.07
C ALA A 109 8.87 -8.38 2.27
N GLU A 110 8.89 -8.70 0.98
CA GLU A 110 7.69 -8.73 0.13
C GLU A 110 6.62 -9.70 0.68
N SER A 111 7.04 -10.90 1.10
CA SER A 111 6.10 -11.88 1.67
C SER A 111 5.44 -11.36 2.94
N MET A 112 6.20 -10.70 3.81
CA MET A 112 5.66 -10.07 5.02
C MET A 112 4.67 -8.94 4.68
N GLU A 113 5.02 -8.10 3.72
CA GLU A 113 4.15 -7.01 3.24
C GLU A 113 2.81 -7.57 2.71
N TYR A 114 2.86 -8.53 1.80
CA TYR A 114 1.66 -9.13 1.20
C TYR A 114 0.79 -9.92 2.18
N ILE A 115 1.30 -10.33 3.33
CA ILE A 115 0.53 -10.97 4.39
C ILE A 115 -0.07 -9.93 5.33
N LEU A 116 0.73 -8.95 5.77
CA LEU A 116 0.33 -8.00 6.81
C LEU A 116 -0.58 -6.90 6.27
N THR A 117 -0.30 -6.37 5.07
CA THR A 117 -1.09 -5.27 4.49
C THR A 117 -2.56 -5.63 4.27
N PRO A 118 -2.90 -6.75 3.62
CA PRO A 118 -4.31 -7.16 3.49
C PRO A 118 -4.99 -7.37 4.85
N ALA A 119 -4.26 -7.89 5.84
CA ALA A 119 -4.81 -8.10 7.18
C ALA A 119 -5.21 -6.78 7.84
N VAL A 120 -4.34 -5.77 7.80
CA VAL A 120 -4.62 -4.43 8.32
C VAL A 120 -5.81 -3.79 7.61
N ILE A 121 -5.87 -3.86 6.28
CA ILE A 121 -6.96 -3.31 5.48
C ILE A 121 -8.29 -3.97 5.82
N VAL A 122 -8.33 -5.29 5.93
CA VAL A 122 -9.57 -6.02 6.26
C VAL A 122 -10.06 -5.68 7.67
N VAL A 123 -9.15 -5.53 8.62
CA VAL A 123 -9.50 -5.10 10.00
C VAL A 123 -10.12 -3.71 9.97
N GLY A 124 -9.52 -2.78 9.24
CA GLY A 124 -10.01 -1.42 9.11
C GLY A 124 -11.38 -1.35 8.42
N ILE A 125 -11.55 -2.02 7.27
CA ILE A 125 -12.84 -2.08 6.56
C ILE A 125 -13.90 -2.69 7.48
N GLY A 126 -13.57 -3.78 8.19
CA GLY A 126 -14.48 -4.43 9.13
C GLY A 126 -14.96 -3.49 10.23
N GLY A 127 -14.07 -2.63 10.76
CA GLY A 127 -14.41 -1.60 11.73
C GLY A 127 -15.38 -0.56 11.17
N TYR A 128 -15.07 0.03 10.01
CA TYR A 128 -15.93 1.03 9.37
C TYR A 128 -17.31 0.46 9.01
N VAL A 129 -17.34 -0.68 8.33
CA VAL A 129 -18.60 -1.29 7.92
C VAL A 129 -19.41 -1.77 9.13
N GLY A 130 -18.75 -2.29 10.16
CA GLY A 130 -19.41 -2.68 11.41
C GLY A 130 -20.11 -1.49 12.09
N THR A 131 -19.46 -0.34 12.16
CA THR A 131 -20.06 0.89 12.69
C THR A 131 -21.25 1.34 11.84
N ILE A 132 -21.10 1.43 10.53
CA ILE A 132 -22.15 1.84 9.61
C ILE A 132 -23.34 0.87 9.68
N ALA A 133 -23.10 -0.43 9.71
CA ALA A 133 -24.14 -1.44 9.80
C ALA A 133 -24.92 -1.37 11.12
N ASN A 134 -24.22 -1.11 12.22
CA ASN A 134 -24.87 -0.89 13.51
C ASN A 134 -25.76 0.38 13.48
N ASP A 135 -25.24 1.47 12.96
CA ASP A 135 -25.92 2.78 13.02
C ASP A 135 -27.12 2.87 12.06
N LEU A 136 -27.03 2.25 10.87
CA LEU A 136 -28.07 2.33 9.85
C LEU A 136 -29.12 1.22 9.95
N ILE A 137 -28.73 0.02 10.28
CA ILE A 137 -29.60 -1.18 10.22
C ILE A 137 -29.58 -2.02 11.50
N GLY A 138 -28.87 -1.57 12.54
CA GLY A 138 -28.83 -2.24 13.84
C GLY A 138 -28.12 -3.59 13.85
N ILE A 139 -27.35 -3.93 12.81
CA ILE A 139 -26.60 -5.18 12.75
C ILE A 139 -25.30 -5.06 13.54
N GLN A 140 -25.20 -5.88 14.60
CA GLN A 140 -24.02 -6.00 15.44
C GLN A 140 -23.40 -7.38 15.26
N LEU A 141 -22.32 -7.43 14.48
CA LEU A 141 -21.50 -8.63 14.35
C LEU A 141 -20.18 -8.45 15.11
N ALA A 142 -19.65 -9.54 15.63
CA ALA A 142 -18.30 -9.52 16.19
C ALA A 142 -17.26 -9.18 15.11
N ALA A 143 -16.21 -8.43 15.45
CA ALA A 143 -15.18 -8.00 14.51
C ALA A 143 -14.61 -9.12 13.64
N PRO A 144 -14.32 -10.34 14.16
CA PRO A 144 -13.84 -11.44 13.32
C PRO A 144 -14.82 -11.90 12.23
N ALA A 145 -16.13 -11.73 12.45
CA ALA A 145 -17.12 -12.07 11.43
C ALA A 145 -17.04 -11.11 10.24
N TRP A 146 -16.86 -9.82 10.47
CA TRP A 146 -16.59 -8.85 9.42
C TRP A 146 -15.31 -9.15 8.66
N TRP A 147 -14.24 -9.50 9.36
CA TRP A 147 -12.98 -9.88 8.72
C TRP A 147 -13.14 -11.11 7.82
N ALA A 148 -13.83 -12.14 8.29
CA ALA A 148 -14.09 -13.34 7.50
C ALA A 148 -14.89 -13.04 6.22
N ILE A 149 -15.93 -12.18 6.34
CA ILE A 149 -16.75 -11.74 5.19
C ILE A 149 -15.87 -11.04 4.14
N PHE A 150 -15.08 -10.05 4.54
CA PHE A 150 -14.26 -9.29 3.59
C PHE A 150 -13.12 -10.13 3.00
N TYR A 151 -12.48 -11.00 3.79
CA TYR A 151 -11.53 -11.96 3.24
C TYR A 151 -12.17 -12.88 2.20
N ALA A 152 -13.35 -13.42 2.48
CA ALA A 152 -14.07 -14.28 1.54
C ALA A 152 -14.40 -13.53 0.23
N ILE A 153 -14.84 -12.27 0.31
CA ILE A 153 -15.14 -11.44 -0.86
C ILE A 153 -13.86 -11.21 -1.68
N PHE A 154 -12.79 -10.70 -1.07
CA PHE A 154 -11.59 -10.32 -1.80
C PHE A 154 -10.81 -11.53 -2.34
N VAL A 155 -10.71 -12.62 -1.57
CA VAL A 155 -10.12 -13.87 -2.04
C VAL A 155 -10.95 -14.46 -3.17
N GLY A 156 -12.29 -14.45 -3.04
CA GLY A 156 -13.20 -14.89 -4.10
C GLY A 156 -12.99 -14.10 -5.40
N MET A 157 -12.89 -12.77 -5.33
CA MET A 157 -12.60 -11.93 -6.50
C MET A 157 -11.24 -12.26 -7.14
N ASN A 158 -10.21 -12.50 -6.33
CA ASN A 158 -8.89 -12.89 -6.84
C ASN A 158 -8.92 -14.25 -7.55
N ILE A 159 -9.66 -15.22 -7.02
CA ILE A 159 -9.85 -16.56 -7.63
C ILE A 159 -10.60 -16.44 -8.97
N MET A 160 -11.56 -15.52 -9.08
CA MET A 160 -12.31 -15.30 -10.32
C MET A 160 -11.47 -14.68 -11.45
N GLY A 161 -10.32 -14.13 -11.12
CA GLY A 161 -9.33 -13.67 -12.10
C GLY A 161 -8.94 -12.20 -11.97
N VAL A 162 -7.73 -11.94 -12.42
CA VAL A 162 -7.06 -10.64 -12.29
C VAL A 162 -7.81 -9.52 -13.02
N GLU A 163 -8.50 -9.84 -14.12
CA GLU A 163 -9.25 -8.84 -14.90
C GLU A 163 -10.41 -8.24 -14.10
N LEU A 164 -11.14 -9.07 -13.35
CA LEU A 164 -12.22 -8.61 -12.47
C LEU A 164 -11.67 -7.70 -11.37
N THR A 165 -10.57 -8.11 -10.75
CA THR A 165 -9.90 -7.32 -9.72
C THR A 165 -9.50 -5.94 -10.24
N PHE A 166 -8.91 -5.84 -11.45
CA PHE A 166 -8.54 -4.56 -12.05
C PHE A 166 -9.75 -3.66 -12.32
N ARG A 167 -10.83 -4.19 -12.88
CA ARG A 167 -12.05 -3.42 -13.13
C ARG A 167 -12.66 -2.90 -11.84
N PHE A 168 -12.70 -3.73 -10.81
CA PHE A 168 -13.17 -3.35 -9.49
C PHE A 168 -12.29 -2.26 -8.87
N THR A 169 -10.96 -2.41 -8.93
CA THR A 169 -10.01 -1.40 -8.43
C THR A 169 -10.19 -0.06 -9.11
N ILE A 170 -10.34 -0.02 -10.45
CA ILE A 170 -10.61 1.22 -11.18
C ILE A 170 -11.88 1.88 -10.66
N PHE A 171 -12.97 1.13 -10.56
CA PHE A 171 -14.26 1.66 -10.09
C PHE A 171 -14.15 2.25 -8.68
N ILE A 172 -13.56 1.50 -7.74
CA ILE A 172 -13.38 1.93 -6.34
C ILE A 172 -12.45 3.14 -6.25
N THR A 173 -11.38 3.20 -7.03
CA THR A 173 -10.46 4.35 -7.06
C THR A 173 -11.17 5.63 -7.49
N PHE A 174 -11.96 5.59 -8.57
CA PHE A 174 -12.74 6.75 -9.00
C PHE A 174 -13.82 7.13 -7.98
N LEU A 175 -14.47 6.16 -7.36
CA LEU A 175 -15.44 6.40 -6.30
C LEU A 175 -14.78 7.09 -5.10
N ALA A 176 -13.64 6.58 -4.64
CA ALA A 176 -12.88 7.17 -3.53
C ALA A 176 -12.43 8.60 -3.82
N LEU A 177 -11.89 8.85 -5.02
CA LEU A 177 -11.51 10.20 -5.45
C LEU A 177 -12.73 11.15 -5.50
N SER A 178 -13.87 10.67 -5.97
CA SER A 178 -15.10 11.46 -6.00
C SER A 178 -15.55 11.84 -4.59
N ILE A 179 -15.49 10.91 -3.65
CA ILE A 179 -15.79 11.17 -2.23
C ILE A 179 -14.81 12.19 -1.64
N LEU A 180 -13.52 12.10 -1.93
CA LEU A 180 -12.52 13.08 -1.50
C LEU A 180 -12.81 14.47 -2.05
N VAL A 181 -13.19 14.60 -3.31
CA VAL A 181 -13.55 15.89 -3.92
C VAL A 181 -14.77 16.49 -3.20
N VAL A 182 -15.81 15.71 -2.95
CA VAL A 182 -16.99 16.16 -2.21
C VAL A 182 -16.61 16.61 -0.80
N PHE A 183 -15.78 15.81 -0.14
CA PHE A 183 -15.25 16.15 1.19
C PHE A 183 -14.47 17.47 1.17
N TRP A 184 -13.57 17.68 0.22
CA TRP A 184 -12.80 18.93 0.11
C TRP A 184 -13.67 20.14 -0.14
N ILE A 185 -14.68 20.03 -1.00
CA ILE A 185 -15.63 21.13 -1.25
C ILE A 185 -16.35 21.51 0.06
N GLY A 186 -16.81 20.53 0.82
CA GLY A 186 -17.46 20.77 2.09
C GLY A 186 -16.52 21.30 3.18
N ALA A 187 -15.34 20.71 3.29
CA ALA A 187 -14.35 21.07 4.31
C ALA A 187 -13.72 22.45 4.06
N PHE A 188 -13.57 22.86 2.79
CA PHE A 188 -12.95 24.14 2.45
C PHE A 188 -13.65 25.35 3.09
N GLN A 189 -14.96 25.29 3.22
CA GLN A 189 -15.76 26.34 3.85
C GLN A 189 -15.56 26.44 5.37
N HIS A 190 -15.08 25.39 6.00
CA HIS A 190 -14.87 25.26 7.45
C HIS A 190 -13.39 25.15 7.82
N PHE A 191 -12.49 25.40 6.86
CA PHE A 191 -11.05 25.31 7.11
C PHE A 191 -10.60 26.40 8.10
N SER A 192 -9.90 25.96 9.13
CA SER A 192 -9.22 26.84 10.09
C SER A 192 -7.88 26.25 10.48
N TRP A 193 -6.85 27.10 10.54
CA TRP A 193 -5.54 26.71 11.05
C TRP A 193 -5.58 26.24 12.51
N GLU A 194 -6.56 26.70 13.27
CA GLU A 194 -6.76 26.27 14.64
C GLU A 194 -7.07 24.76 14.71
N TYR A 195 -7.88 24.25 13.78
CA TYR A 195 -8.15 22.81 13.70
C TYR A 195 -6.96 22.00 13.20
N ALA A 196 -6.18 22.54 12.28
CA ALA A 196 -4.99 21.86 11.75
C ALA A 196 -3.84 21.80 12.77
N LEU A 197 -3.77 22.79 13.66
CA LEU A 197 -2.72 22.96 14.67
C LEU A 197 -3.26 22.79 16.11
N ASN A 198 -4.18 21.85 16.30
CA ASN A 198 -4.90 21.64 17.55
C ASN A 198 -4.15 20.77 18.58
N ILE A 199 -2.96 20.29 18.25
CA ILE A 199 -2.13 19.53 19.19
C ILE A 199 -1.31 20.48 20.04
N GLU A 200 -1.47 20.38 21.37
CA GLU A 200 -0.72 21.20 22.30
C GLU A 200 0.78 20.90 22.25
N PRO A 201 1.65 21.93 22.15
CA PRO A 201 3.09 21.73 22.14
C PRO A 201 3.60 21.16 23.47
N GLU A 202 4.45 20.14 23.41
CA GLU A 202 5.26 19.70 24.53
C GLU A 202 6.39 20.70 24.84
N ALA A 203 7.08 20.53 25.97
CA ALA A 203 8.16 21.43 26.39
C ALA A 203 9.23 21.56 25.28
N GLY A 204 9.38 22.78 24.74
CA GLY A 204 10.30 23.09 23.63
C GLY A 204 9.71 22.88 22.23
N GLY A 205 8.46 22.46 22.11
CA GLY A 205 7.74 22.37 20.85
C GLY A 205 7.09 23.68 20.43
N THR A 206 6.62 23.73 19.18
CA THR A 206 5.82 24.83 18.63
C THR A 206 4.47 24.32 18.14
N LYS A 207 3.51 25.19 17.85
CA LYS A 207 2.22 24.76 17.27
C LYS A 207 2.36 23.95 15.97
N TRP A 208 3.38 24.25 15.17
CA TRP A 208 3.69 23.50 13.94
C TRP A 208 4.39 22.18 14.22
N PHE A 209 5.26 22.16 15.22
CA PHE A 209 6.06 21.00 15.60
C PHE A 209 5.89 20.73 17.09
N PRO A 210 4.72 20.21 17.51
CA PRO A 210 4.40 20.05 18.93
C PRO A 210 5.39 19.17 19.69
N ARG A 211 6.02 18.22 19.03
CA ARG A 211 7.07 17.33 19.57
C ARG A 211 8.44 17.54 18.95
N GLY A 212 8.66 18.68 18.29
CA GLY A 212 9.92 19.02 17.67
C GLY A 212 10.42 17.94 16.69
N PHE A 213 11.74 17.72 16.66
CA PHE A 213 12.36 16.72 15.79
C PHE A 213 11.91 15.28 16.10
N GLY A 214 11.68 14.96 17.39
CA GLY A 214 11.15 13.65 17.81
C GLY A 214 9.79 13.33 17.19
N GLY A 215 8.92 14.34 17.03
CA GLY A 215 7.64 14.20 16.36
C GLY A 215 7.77 13.88 14.87
N ILE A 216 8.73 14.51 14.18
CA ILE A 216 8.99 14.23 12.76
C ILE A 216 9.42 12.77 12.58
N THR A 217 10.38 12.31 13.38
CA THR A 217 10.87 10.93 13.29
C THR A 217 9.79 9.91 13.67
N ALA A 218 8.96 10.21 14.66
CA ALA A 218 7.85 9.37 15.06
C ALA A 218 6.73 9.31 14.00
N ALA A 219 6.59 10.35 13.16
CA ALA A 219 5.62 10.39 12.08
C ALA A 219 6.08 9.63 10.81
N LEU A 220 7.39 9.41 10.61
CA LEU A 220 7.94 8.75 9.42
C LEU A 220 7.29 7.38 9.10
N PRO A 221 7.10 6.46 10.07
CA PRO A 221 6.47 5.17 9.77
C PRO A 221 5.04 5.28 9.23
N PHE A 222 4.33 6.34 9.61
CA PHE A 222 2.96 6.61 9.13
C PHE A 222 2.95 7.30 7.77
N ALA A 223 3.97 8.09 7.47
CA ALA A 223 4.14 8.71 6.16
C ALA A 223 4.48 7.69 5.05
N ILE A 224 4.99 6.51 5.38
CA ILE A 224 5.29 5.43 4.41
C ILE A 224 4.01 4.87 3.75
N TRP A 225 2.86 5.05 4.36
CA TRP A 225 1.57 4.66 3.77
C TRP A 225 1.10 5.55 2.60
N PHE A 226 1.83 6.61 2.35
CA PHE A 226 1.62 7.55 1.25
C PHE A 226 1.92 6.94 -0.13
#